data_99a493994e82278230849fcf8aac0c4b
#
_entry.id   99a493994e82278230849fcf8aac0c4b
#
_cell.length_a   1.000
_cell.length_b   1.000
_cell.length_c   1.000
_cell.angle_alpha   90.00
_cell.angle_beta   90.00
_cell.angle_gamma   90.00
#
_symmetry.space_group_name_H-M   'P 1'
#
loop_
_entity.id
_entity.type
_entity.pdbx_description
1 polymer ?
#
loop_
_entity_poly.entity_id
_entity_poly.type
_entity_poly.pdbx_seq_one_letter_code
_entity_poly.pdbx_strand_id
1 'polypeptide(L)'
;LGSFVPDLDNFVVAYATLAKLPTEGIHRTATHSVFFVAATVLVFYLIGQWRKDVRWVNLGIGLGLGNLLHSLLDMLVWFNGVNLFWPLGGEINFWANITPPEWFMKFMDPAEFLFFGIYLWVLGSWARKYNTDKDFAAKHRMWMMIEFALFVIFTPLVYIMTKGFLTIFGALYLFSITTAFLVTIRMRKTIEAAEA
;
A
#
# COMPACT_ATOMS: atom_id res chain seq x y z
N LEU A 1 -8.39 -3.69 1.92
CA LEU A 1 -7.80 -4.26 0.69
C LEU A 1 -7.57 -3.21 -0.39
N GLY A 2 -8.54 -2.30 -0.60
CA GLY A 2 -8.44 -1.27 -1.64
C GLY A 2 -7.19 -0.40 -1.53
N SER A 3 -6.73 -0.12 -0.33
CA SER A 3 -5.51 0.68 -0.08
C SER A 3 -4.20 0.01 -0.51
N PHE A 4 -4.19 -1.28 -0.82
CA PHE A 4 -3.01 -1.96 -1.37
C PHE A 4 -2.99 -1.94 -2.91
N VAL A 5 -4.13 -1.68 -3.53
CA VAL A 5 -4.28 -1.82 -5.00
C VAL A 5 -3.40 -0.84 -5.78
N PRO A 6 -3.27 0.46 -5.39
CA PRO A 6 -2.40 1.38 -6.10
C PRO A 6 -0.96 0.90 -6.18
N ASP A 7 -0.41 0.47 -5.05
CA ASP A 7 0.99 0.05 -4.93
C ASP A 7 1.33 -1.29 -5.58
N LEU A 8 0.35 -2.00 -6.12
CA LEU A 8 0.62 -3.19 -6.95
C LEU A 8 1.38 -2.82 -8.24
N ASP A 9 1.37 -1.56 -8.66
CA ASP A 9 2.18 -1.08 -9.78
C ASP A 9 3.69 -1.16 -9.48
N ASN A 10 4.11 -1.21 -8.22
CA ASN A 10 5.50 -1.44 -7.83
C ASN A 10 6.05 -2.80 -8.31
N PHE A 11 5.20 -3.81 -8.53
CA PHE A 11 5.62 -5.05 -9.20
C PHE A 11 5.99 -4.81 -10.66
N VAL A 12 5.28 -3.91 -11.34
CA VAL A 12 5.58 -3.51 -12.72
C VAL A 12 6.87 -2.69 -12.76
N VAL A 13 7.07 -1.79 -11.79
CA VAL A 13 8.33 -1.03 -11.61
C VAL A 13 9.50 -1.98 -11.41
N ALA A 14 9.35 -2.97 -10.53
CA ALA A 14 10.40 -3.96 -10.27
C ALA A 14 10.73 -4.78 -11.52
N TYR A 15 9.71 -5.24 -12.26
CA TYR A 15 9.93 -5.93 -13.52
C TYR A 15 10.65 -5.06 -14.55
N ALA A 16 10.19 -3.81 -14.74
CA ALA A 16 10.83 -2.88 -15.67
C ALA A 16 12.29 -2.61 -15.28
N THR A 17 12.57 -2.43 -13.99
CA THR A 17 13.93 -2.25 -13.46
C THR A 17 14.83 -3.45 -13.79
N LEU A 18 14.35 -4.68 -13.54
CA LEU A 18 15.10 -5.90 -13.84
C LEU A 18 15.32 -6.09 -15.34
N ALA A 19 14.32 -5.73 -16.15
CA ALA A 19 14.39 -5.79 -17.60
C ALA A 19 15.15 -4.61 -18.24
N LYS A 20 15.64 -3.65 -17.42
CA LYS A 20 16.31 -2.41 -17.87
C LYS A 20 15.43 -1.56 -18.80
N LEU A 21 14.12 -1.56 -18.55
CA LEU A 21 13.14 -0.72 -19.24
C LEU A 21 12.93 0.59 -18.47
N PRO A 22 12.44 1.65 -19.13
CA PRO A 22 12.06 2.89 -18.46
C PRO A 22 11.02 2.63 -17.36
N THR A 23 11.21 3.22 -16.19
CA THR A 23 10.28 3.11 -15.04
C THR A 23 9.47 4.39 -14.84
N GLU A 24 9.81 5.46 -15.54
CA GLU A 24 9.13 6.75 -15.44
C GLU A 24 7.65 6.62 -15.81
N GLY A 25 6.79 7.24 -15.02
CA GLY A 25 5.35 7.26 -15.28
C GLY A 25 4.63 5.92 -15.03
N ILE A 26 5.26 4.91 -14.40
CA ILE A 26 4.59 3.67 -14.01
C ILE A 26 3.90 3.86 -12.67
N HIS A 27 4.66 4.24 -11.62
CA HIS A 27 4.13 4.43 -10.28
C HIS A 27 3.44 5.79 -10.13
N ARG A 28 2.40 5.86 -9.31
CA ARG A 28 1.57 7.04 -9.03
C ARG A 28 0.84 7.62 -10.26
N THR A 29 0.52 6.78 -11.22
CA THR A 29 -0.20 7.15 -12.44
C THR A 29 -1.53 6.39 -12.56
N ALA A 30 -1.62 5.43 -13.45
CA ALA A 30 -2.87 4.75 -13.79
C ALA A 30 -3.62 4.18 -12.58
N THR A 31 -2.94 3.42 -11.72
CA THR A 31 -3.51 2.77 -10.54
C THR A 31 -3.95 3.75 -9.44
N HIS A 32 -3.36 4.94 -9.41
CA HIS A 32 -3.67 6.01 -8.46
C HIS A 32 -4.70 7.01 -8.99
N SER A 33 -5.22 6.81 -10.21
CA SER A 33 -6.15 7.74 -10.84
C SER A 33 -7.60 7.53 -10.41
N VAL A 34 -8.38 8.61 -10.39
CA VAL A 34 -9.83 8.56 -10.15
C VAL A 34 -10.55 7.72 -11.22
N PHE A 35 -10.01 7.63 -12.43
CA PHE A 35 -10.58 6.80 -13.49
C PHE A 35 -10.39 5.31 -13.20
N PHE A 36 -9.27 4.91 -12.61
CA PHE A 36 -9.07 3.54 -12.17
C PHE A 36 -9.99 3.19 -11.00
N VAL A 37 -10.18 4.11 -10.05
CA VAL A 37 -11.17 3.97 -8.97
C VAL A 37 -12.56 3.77 -9.53
N ALA A 38 -13.00 4.65 -10.44
CA ALA A 38 -14.31 4.57 -11.08
C ALA A 38 -14.48 3.28 -11.88
N ALA A 39 -13.47 2.87 -12.65
CA ALA A 39 -13.49 1.61 -13.40
C ALA A 39 -13.61 0.40 -12.46
N THR A 40 -12.87 0.38 -11.34
CA THR A 40 -12.95 -0.68 -10.34
C THR A 40 -14.38 -0.79 -9.78
N VAL A 41 -14.93 0.33 -9.32
CA VAL A 41 -16.32 0.35 -8.79
C VAL A 41 -17.32 -0.11 -9.85
N LEU A 42 -17.19 0.38 -11.08
CA LEU A 42 -18.09 0.02 -12.19
C LEU A 42 -18.02 -1.48 -12.51
N VAL A 43 -16.82 -2.04 -12.63
CA VAL A 43 -16.64 -3.49 -12.92
C VAL A 43 -17.32 -4.33 -11.86
N PHE A 44 -17.09 -4.04 -10.59
CA PHE A 44 -17.69 -4.80 -9.49
C PHE A 44 -19.20 -4.56 -9.38
N TYR A 45 -19.69 -3.36 -9.72
CA TYR A 45 -21.12 -3.08 -9.83
C TYR A 45 -21.77 -3.96 -10.92
N LEU A 46 -21.18 -4.03 -12.11
CA LEU A 46 -21.69 -4.86 -13.21
C LEU A 46 -21.66 -6.35 -12.85
N ILE A 47 -20.59 -6.82 -12.19
CA ILE A 47 -20.53 -8.20 -11.66
C ILE A 47 -21.68 -8.44 -10.66
N GLY A 48 -21.91 -7.49 -9.76
CA GLY A 48 -22.99 -7.56 -8.77
C GLY A 48 -24.37 -7.67 -9.41
N GLN A 49 -24.63 -6.86 -10.45
CA GLN A 49 -25.88 -6.94 -11.23
C GLN A 49 -26.00 -8.29 -11.95
N TRP A 50 -24.94 -8.75 -12.60
CA TRP A 50 -24.96 -10.04 -13.30
C TRP A 50 -25.14 -11.22 -12.36
N ARG A 51 -24.44 -11.22 -11.20
CA ARG A 51 -24.53 -12.27 -10.18
C ARG A 51 -25.77 -12.14 -9.29
N LYS A 52 -26.49 -11.01 -9.36
CA LYS A 52 -27.61 -10.65 -8.45
C LYS A 52 -27.18 -10.73 -6.97
N ASP A 53 -25.96 -10.31 -6.68
CA ASP A 53 -25.38 -10.37 -5.34
C ASP A 53 -24.71 -9.01 -5.00
N VAL A 54 -25.32 -8.30 -4.05
CA VAL A 54 -24.89 -6.98 -3.58
C VAL A 54 -23.48 -7.00 -2.94
N ARG A 55 -23.00 -8.17 -2.52
CA ARG A 55 -21.65 -8.30 -1.93
C ARG A 55 -20.56 -7.86 -2.91
N TRP A 56 -20.74 -8.10 -4.20
CA TRP A 56 -19.82 -7.64 -5.24
C TRP A 56 -19.83 -6.12 -5.35
N VAL A 57 -21.00 -5.49 -5.26
CA VAL A 57 -21.11 -4.02 -5.29
C VAL A 57 -20.38 -3.42 -4.08
N ASN A 58 -20.65 -3.95 -2.88
CA ASN A 58 -19.98 -3.49 -1.65
C ASN A 58 -18.46 -3.70 -1.70
N LEU A 59 -18.01 -4.82 -2.27
CA LEU A 59 -16.57 -5.06 -2.49
C LEU A 59 -15.97 -4.01 -3.42
N GLY A 60 -16.64 -3.69 -4.53
CA GLY A 60 -16.18 -2.66 -5.47
C GLY A 60 -16.09 -1.27 -4.84
N ILE A 61 -17.11 -0.89 -4.06
CA ILE A 61 -17.10 0.38 -3.32
C ILE A 61 -15.94 0.41 -2.31
N GLY A 62 -15.76 -0.66 -1.53
CA GLY A 62 -14.67 -0.75 -0.55
C GLY A 62 -13.28 -0.71 -1.19
N LEU A 63 -13.10 -1.39 -2.34
CA LEU A 63 -11.85 -1.34 -3.10
C LEU A 63 -11.61 0.07 -3.67
N GLY A 64 -12.64 0.69 -4.24
CA GLY A 64 -12.54 2.04 -4.80
C GLY A 64 -12.24 3.10 -3.74
N LEU A 65 -12.94 3.09 -2.61
CA LEU A 65 -12.70 4.01 -1.51
C LEU A 65 -11.31 3.81 -0.90
N GLY A 66 -10.88 2.57 -0.70
CA GLY A 66 -9.53 2.28 -0.19
C GLY A 66 -8.44 2.78 -1.13
N ASN A 67 -8.61 2.59 -2.45
CA ASN A 67 -7.69 3.11 -3.46
C ASN A 67 -7.65 4.64 -3.46
N LEU A 68 -8.82 5.30 -3.43
CA LEU A 68 -8.90 6.76 -3.41
C LEU A 68 -8.23 7.33 -2.15
N LEU A 69 -8.51 6.75 -0.97
CA LEU A 69 -7.88 7.18 0.28
C LEU A 69 -6.36 6.99 0.26
N HIS A 70 -5.86 5.89 -0.30
CA HIS A 70 -4.43 5.68 -0.48
C HIS A 70 -3.81 6.79 -1.33
N SER A 71 -4.36 7.05 -2.53
CA SER A 71 -3.87 8.10 -3.43
C SER A 71 -3.88 9.49 -2.79
N LEU A 72 -4.91 9.79 -1.98
CA LEU A 72 -4.97 11.04 -1.22
C LEU A 72 -3.93 11.11 -0.10
N LEU A 73 -3.68 10.00 0.61
CA LEU A 73 -2.64 9.92 1.63
C LEU A 73 -1.25 10.08 1.02
N ASP A 74 -1.01 9.52 -0.15
CA ASP A 74 0.24 9.70 -0.89
C ASP A 74 0.52 11.18 -1.16
N MET A 75 -0.49 11.94 -1.56
CA MET A 75 -0.36 13.39 -1.78
C MET A 75 -0.07 14.17 -0.50
N LEU A 76 -0.46 13.66 0.67
CA LEU A 76 -0.30 14.32 1.97
C LEU A 76 0.98 13.89 2.70
N VAL A 77 1.36 12.62 2.63
CA VAL A 77 2.46 12.04 3.40
C VAL A 77 3.77 12.08 2.61
N TRP A 78 3.70 11.78 1.30
CA TRP A 78 4.86 11.76 0.44
C TRP A 78 5.01 13.09 -0.29
N PHE A 79 6.26 13.57 -0.40
CA PHE A 79 6.60 14.84 -1.07
C PHE A 79 6.63 14.72 -2.61
N ASN A 80 6.18 13.62 -3.13
CA ASN A 80 6.03 13.37 -4.55
C ASN A 80 4.57 13.53 -4.95
N GLY A 81 4.33 13.97 -6.16
CA GLY A 81 2.98 14.14 -6.66
C GLY A 81 2.34 12.83 -7.14
N VAL A 82 1.05 12.91 -7.38
CA VAL A 82 0.22 11.81 -7.90
C VAL A 82 -0.50 12.31 -9.14
N ASN A 83 -0.52 11.52 -10.21
CA ASN A 83 -1.29 11.79 -11.42
C ASN A 83 -2.76 11.38 -11.24
N LEU A 84 -3.46 12.08 -10.33
CA LEU A 84 -4.81 11.74 -9.91
C LEU A 84 -5.81 11.69 -11.09
N PHE A 85 -5.61 12.51 -12.11
CA PHE A 85 -6.46 12.56 -13.31
C PHE A 85 -5.81 11.89 -14.54
N TRP A 86 -4.83 11.01 -14.35
CA TRP A 86 -4.25 10.26 -15.47
C TRP A 86 -5.34 9.53 -16.29
N PRO A 87 -5.33 9.54 -17.65
CA PRO A 87 -4.32 10.13 -18.55
C PRO A 87 -4.59 11.59 -18.94
N LEU A 88 -5.61 12.26 -18.40
CA LEU A 88 -6.08 13.57 -18.84
C LEU A 88 -5.37 14.75 -18.17
N GLY A 89 -4.74 14.53 -17.04
CA GLY A 89 -4.10 15.58 -16.25
C GLY A 89 -2.64 15.30 -15.93
N GLY A 90 -1.95 16.32 -15.43
CA GLY A 90 -0.60 16.22 -14.89
C GLY A 90 -0.57 15.81 -13.42
N GLU A 91 0.63 15.77 -12.90
CA GLU A 91 0.89 15.50 -11.48
C GLU A 91 0.31 16.61 -10.59
N ILE A 92 -0.37 16.21 -9.53
CA ILE A 92 -0.80 17.09 -8.45
C ILE A 92 0.14 16.84 -7.28
N ASN A 93 0.89 17.87 -6.88
CA ASN A 93 1.82 17.83 -5.78
C ASN A 93 1.55 18.99 -4.81
N PHE A 94 1.04 18.69 -3.63
CA PHE A 94 0.77 19.72 -2.61
C PHE A 94 2.05 20.32 -2.03
N TRP A 95 3.18 19.65 -2.20
CA TRP A 95 4.49 20.01 -1.66
C TRP A 95 5.44 20.57 -2.72
N ALA A 96 4.95 20.90 -3.93
CA ALA A 96 5.78 21.33 -5.06
C ALA A 96 6.76 22.47 -4.74
N ASN A 97 6.41 23.32 -3.76
CA ASN A 97 7.24 24.46 -3.34
C ASN A 97 8.04 24.19 -2.05
N ILE A 98 8.03 22.95 -1.53
CA ILE A 98 8.72 22.56 -0.32
C ILE A 98 9.74 21.48 -0.67
N THR A 99 11.01 21.75 -0.39
CA THR A 99 12.08 20.78 -0.51
C THR A 99 12.44 20.26 0.89
N PRO A 100 11.99 19.06 1.26
CA PRO A 100 12.35 18.48 2.55
C PRO A 100 13.86 18.26 2.65
N PRO A 101 14.44 18.26 3.86
CA PRO A 101 15.84 17.92 4.05
C PRO A 101 16.16 16.50 3.52
N GLU A 102 17.35 16.33 2.93
CA GLU A 102 17.77 15.05 2.35
C GLU A 102 17.70 13.88 3.34
N TRP A 103 18.08 14.12 4.60
CA TRP A 103 18.01 13.10 5.63
C TRP A 103 16.58 12.59 5.86
N PHE A 104 15.62 13.50 5.77
CA PHE A 104 14.20 13.14 5.94
C PHE A 104 13.68 12.34 4.75
N MET A 105 14.02 12.75 3.53
CA MET A 105 13.65 12.00 2.31
C MET A 105 14.21 10.57 2.34
N LYS A 106 15.48 10.42 2.77
CA LYS A 106 16.07 9.09 2.96
C LYS A 106 15.37 8.27 4.05
N PHE A 107 14.93 8.91 5.13
CA PHE A 107 14.20 8.24 6.21
C PHE A 107 12.82 7.71 5.75
N MET A 108 12.20 8.35 4.76
CA MET A 108 10.89 7.93 4.27
C MET A 108 10.93 6.51 3.67
N ASP A 109 12.01 6.08 3.04
CA ASP A 109 12.13 4.71 2.52
C ASP A 109 11.94 3.66 3.63
N PRO A 110 12.76 3.61 4.70
CA PRO A 110 12.55 2.63 5.77
C PRO A 110 11.25 2.86 6.57
N ALA A 111 10.68 4.06 6.58
CA ALA A 111 9.41 4.35 7.23
C ALA A 111 8.25 3.52 6.67
N GLU A 112 8.34 3.02 5.43
CA GLU A 112 7.38 2.07 4.87
C GLU A 112 7.24 0.81 5.74
N PHE A 113 8.35 0.24 6.19
CA PHE A 113 8.32 -0.92 7.09
C PHE A 113 7.68 -0.58 8.44
N LEU A 114 7.91 0.65 8.94
CA LEU A 114 7.24 1.12 10.16
C LEU A 114 5.72 1.17 9.96
N PHE A 115 5.25 1.68 8.83
CA PHE A 115 3.81 1.75 8.54
C PHE A 115 3.19 0.36 8.40
N PHE A 116 3.85 -0.60 7.74
CA PHE A 116 3.41 -2.00 7.75
C PHE A 116 3.38 -2.59 9.15
N GLY A 117 4.42 -2.34 9.96
CA GLY A 117 4.47 -2.77 11.36
C GLY A 117 3.32 -2.22 12.20
N ILE A 118 3.03 -0.92 12.08
CA ILE A 118 1.89 -0.25 12.75
C ILE A 118 0.56 -0.82 12.27
N TYR A 119 0.40 -1.00 10.96
CA TYR A 119 -0.80 -1.61 10.39
C TYR A 119 -1.07 -2.99 10.98
N LEU A 120 -0.07 -3.87 10.98
CA LEU A 120 -0.19 -5.20 11.57
C LEU A 120 -0.42 -5.11 13.08
N TRP A 121 0.21 -4.18 13.79
CA TRP A 121 -0.04 -3.98 15.23
C TRP A 121 -1.50 -3.60 15.53
N VAL A 122 -2.08 -2.68 14.74
CA VAL A 122 -3.49 -2.28 14.84
C VAL A 122 -4.39 -3.47 14.57
N LEU A 123 -4.16 -4.21 13.50
CA LEU A 123 -4.95 -5.39 13.13
C LEU A 123 -4.89 -6.46 14.23
N GLY A 124 -3.72 -6.72 14.81
CA GLY A 124 -3.57 -7.63 15.95
C GLY A 124 -4.23 -7.13 17.23
N SER A 125 -4.29 -5.82 17.42
CA SER A 125 -5.00 -5.21 18.55
C SER A 125 -6.51 -5.41 18.43
N TRP A 126 -7.05 -5.25 17.23
CA TRP A 126 -8.46 -5.55 16.94
C TRP A 126 -8.78 -7.04 17.10
N ALA A 127 -7.90 -7.93 16.60
CA ALA A 127 -8.09 -9.36 16.77
C ALA A 127 -8.21 -9.77 18.25
N ARG A 128 -7.40 -9.17 19.13
CA ARG A 128 -7.50 -9.36 20.58
C ARG A 128 -8.77 -8.77 21.16
N LYS A 129 -9.12 -7.54 20.77
CA LYS A 129 -10.32 -6.84 21.25
C LYS A 129 -11.60 -7.60 20.92
N TYR A 130 -11.71 -8.09 19.66
CA TYR A 130 -12.90 -8.78 19.17
C TYR A 130 -12.82 -10.29 19.29
N ASN A 131 -11.72 -10.81 19.84
CA ASN A 131 -11.53 -12.24 20.11
C ASN A 131 -11.61 -13.11 18.83
N THR A 132 -11.10 -12.61 17.72
CA THR A 132 -11.11 -13.24 16.39
C THR A 132 -9.73 -13.77 15.99
N ASP A 133 -9.67 -14.63 14.97
CA ASP A 133 -8.44 -15.14 14.29
C ASP A 133 -7.32 -15.61 15.23
N LYS A 134 -7.67 -16.20 16.39
CA LYS A 134 -6.74 -16.66 17.44
C LYS A 134 -5.73 -17.70 16.93
N ASP A 135 -6.17 -18.55 16.01
CA ASP A 135 -5.35 -19.59 15.38
C ASP A 135 -4.19 -19.02 14.55
N PHE A 136 -4.31 -17.77 14.15
CA PHE A 136 -3.30 -17.07 13.35
C PHE A 136 -2.43 -16.08 14.17
N ALA A 137 -2.76 -15.85 15.43
CA ALA A 137 -2.14 -14.81 16.26
C ALA A 137 -0.61 -14.90 16.36
N ALA A 138 -0.04 -16.12 16.47
CA ALA A 138 1.41 -16.31 16.54
C ALA A 138 2.11 -15.90 15.23
N LYS A 139 1.58 -16.34 14.07
CA LYS A 139 2.11 -15.99 12.76
C LYS A 139 1.97 -14.49 12.47
N HIS A 140 0.81 -13.92 12.80
CA HIS A 140 0.57 -12.49 12.68
C HIS A 140 1.61 -11.67 13.49
N ARG A 141 1.84 -12.05 14.77
CA ARG A 141 2.84 -11.39 15.62
C ARG A 141 4.25 -11.50 15.03
N MET A 142 4.60 -12.65 14.47
CA MET A 142 5.90 -12.83 13.78
C MET A 142 6.06 -11.84 12.63
N TRP A 143 5.07 -11.72 11.75
CA TRP A 143 5.13 -10.77 10.64
C TRP A 143 5.25 -9.32 11.12
N MET A 144 4.46 -8.92 12.09
CA MET A 144 4.56 -7.61 12.73
C MET A 144 5.99 -7.33 13.24
N MET A 145 6.60 -8.30 13.93
CA MET A 145 7.97 -8.14 14.45
C MET A 145 9.01 -8.06 13.35
N ILE A 146 8.80 -8.77 12.23
CA ILE A 146 9.67 -8.69 11.05
C ILE A 146 9.65 -7.26 10.49
N GLU A 147 8.47 -6.65 10.32
CA GLU A 147 8.36 -5.29 9.79
C GLU A 147 9.07 -4.27 10.69
N PHE A 148 8.88 -4.34 12.02
CA PHE A 148 9.61 -3.47 12.94
C PHE A 148 11.13 -3.73 12.93
N ALA A 149 11.56 -4.98 12.78
CA ALA A 149 12.98 -5.29 12.63
C ALA A 149 13.56 -4.73 11.33
N LEU A 150 12.83 -4.85 10.21
CA LEU A 150 13.23 -4.24 8.93
C LEU A 150 13.35 -2.72 9.07
N PHE A 151 12.39 -2.05 9.69
CA PHE A 151 12.49 -0.62 9.97
C PHE A 151 13.76 -0.26 10.75
N VAL A 152 14.03 -0.96 11.86
CA VAL A 152 15.22 -0.69 12.70
C VAL A 152 16.52 -0.94 11.94
N ILE A 153 16.59 -1.98 11.10
CA ILE A 153 17.78 -2.34 10.32
C ILE A 153 17.97 -1.35 9.16
N PHE A 154 16.93 -1.04 8.40
CA PHE A 154 17.02 -0.22 7.19
C PHE A 154 17.18 1.27 7.49
N THR A 155 16.74 1.75 8.66
CA THR A 155 16.91 3.15 9.06
C THR A 155 18.40 3.58 9.07
N PRO A 156 19.35 2.89 9.71
CA PRO A 156 20.75 3.25 9.56
C PRO A 156 21.31 2.90 8.17
N LEU A 157 20.86 1.82 7.53
CA LEU A 157 21.40 1.38 6.25
C LEU A 157 21.17 2.40 5.13
N VAL A 158 20.06 3.13 5.13
CA VAL A 158 19.76 4.16 4.12
C VAL A 158 20.79 5.30 4.11
N TYR A 159 21.44 5.55 5.24
CA TYR A 159 22.48 6.59 5.37
C TYR A 159 23.90 6.07 5.09
N ILE A 160 24.14 4.78 5.26
CA ILE A 160 25.45 4.16 5.15
C ILE A 160 25.69 3.57 3.75
N MET A 161 24.64 2.95 3.16
CA MET A 161 24.77 2.29 1.86
C MET A 161 24.73 3.30 0.72
N THR A 162 25.81 3.34 -0.07
CA THR A 162 25.90 4.19 -1.27
C THR A 162 25.41 3.52 -2.54
N LYS A 163 25.35 2.18 -2.56
CA LYS A 163 24.91 1.38 -3.72
C LYS A 163 24.10 0.18 -3.25
N GLY A 164 23.13 -0.23 -4.08
CA GLY A 164 22.34 -1.42 -3.85
C GLY A 164 21.23 -1.30 -2.79
N PHE A 165 21.17 -0.19 -2.05
CA PHE A 165 20.11 0.03 -1.06
C PHE A 165 18.72 -0.14 -1.67
N LEU A 166 18.39 0.63 -2.70
CA LEU A 166 17.07 0.62 -3.34
C LEU A 166 16.69 -0.76 -3.89
N THR A 167 17.65 -1.56 -4.35
CA THR A 167 17.37 -2.91 -4.85
C THR A 167 16.94 -3.84 -3.72
N ILE A 168 17.69 -3.85 -2.60
CA ILE A 168 17.38 -4.70 -1.44
C ILE A 168 16.11 -4.21 -0.76
N PHE A 169 16.00 -2.91 -0.56
CA PHE A 169 14.82 -2.26 0.00
C PHE A 169 13.57 -2.58 -0.84
N GLY A 170 13.61 -2.35 -2.14
CA GLY A 170 12.49 -2.60 -3.04
C GLY A 170 12.02 -4.07 -3.06
N ALA A 171 12.96 -5.03 -3.04
CA ALA A 171 12.62 -6.44 -2.94
C ALA A 171 11.89 -6.78 -1.63
N LEU A 172 12.38 -6.25 -0.50
CA LEU A 172 11.74 -6.46 0.81
C LEU A 172 10.42 -5.68 0.94
N TYR A 173 10.33 -4.49 0.36
CA TYR A 173 9.08 -3.74 0.28
C TYR A 173 7.99 -4.53 -0.45
N LEU A 174 8.29 -5.12 -1.62
CA LEU A 174 7.34 -5.97 -2.35
C LEU A 174 6.93 -7.21 -1.56
N PHE A 175 7.85 -7.76 -0.77
CA PHE A 175 7.54 -8.84 0.15
C PHE A 175 6.62 -8.38 1.29
N SER A 176 6.87 -7.21 1.88
CA SER A 176 6.07 -6.63 2.96
C SER A 176 4.65 -6.30 2.51
N ILE A 177 4.48 -5.64 1.36
CA ILE A 177 3.14 -5.34 0.84
C ILE A 177 2.35 -6.62 0.52
N THR A 178 3.01 -7.64 -0.06
CA THR A 178 2.39 -8.94 -0.31
C THR A 178 1.98 -9.62 1.00
N THR A 179 2.84 -9.62 1.99
CA THR A 179 2.57 -10.19 3.31
C THR A 179 1.42 -9.48 4.00
N ALA A 180 1.44 -8.15 4.02
CA ALA A 180 0.36 -7.33 4.61
C ALA A 180 -0.98 -7.61 3.92
N PHE A 181 -1.00 -7.70 2.59
CA PHE A 181 -2.19 -8.05 1.82
C PHE A 181 -2.73 -9.44 2.18
N LEU A 182 -1.87 -10.47 2.21
CA LEU A 182 -2.27 -11.85 2.55
C LEU A 182 -2.73 -11.97 4.01
N VAL A 183 -2.07 -11.29 4.94
CA VAL A 183 -2.48 -11.22 6.34
C VAL A 183 -3.84 -10.57 6.48
N THR A 184 -4.09 -9.48 5.74
CA THR A 184 -5.40 -8.80 5.71
C THR A 184 -6.53 -9.74 5.28
N ILE A 185 -6.33 -10.48 4.19
CA ILE A 185 -7.30 -11.48 3.72
C ILE A 185 -7.49 -12.59 4.78
N ARG A 186 -6.41 -13.06 5.39
CA ARG A 186 -6.47 -14.14 6.40
C ARG A 186 -7.19 -13.69 7.66
N MET A 187 -7.06 -12.42 8.05
CA MET A 187 -7.66 -11.82 9.23
C MET A 187 -8.96 -11.04 8.93
N ARG A 188 -9.64 -11.37 7.84
CA ARG A 188 -10.88 -10.68 7.43
C ARG A 188 -11.96 -10.68 8.53
N LYS A 189 -12.06 -11.75 9.34
CA LYS A 189 -13.03 -11.82 10.45
C LYS A 189 -12.78 -10.72 11.49
N THR A 190 -11.53 -10.38 11.73
CA THR A 190 -11.14 -9.27 12.60
C THR A 190 -11.62 -7.94 12.04
N ILE A 191 -11.47 -7.73 10.73
CA ILE A 191 -11.89 -6.49 10.07
C ILE A 191 -13.40 -6.37 10.07
N GLU A 192 -14.11 -7.44 9.68
CA GLU A 192 -15.57 -7.50 9.70
C GLU A 192 -16.14 -7.23 11.11
N ALA A 193 -15.49 -7.73 12.16
CA ALA A 193 -15.89 -7.49 13.55
C ALA A 193 -15.60 -6.05 14.05
N ALA A 194 -14.66 -5.35 13.41
CA ALA A 194 -14.34 -3.96 13.76
C ALA A 194 -15.30 -2.95 13.10
N GLU A 195 -15.99 -3.36 12.03
CA GLU A 195 -16.97 -2.56 11.30
C GLU A 195 -18.41 -2.74 11.81
N ALA A 196 -18.65 -3.76 12.65
CA ALA A 196 -19.96 -4.09 13.23
C ALA A 196 -20.21 -3.33 14.54
#